data_d97142373bfccb41f53f01281b214de1
#
_entry.id   d97142373bfccb41f53f01281b214de1
#
_cell.length_a   1.000
_cell.length_b   1.000
_cell.length_c   1.000
_cell.angle_alpha   90.00
_cell.angle_beta   90.00
_cell.angle_gamma   90.00
#
_symmetry.space_group_name_H-M   'P 1'
#
loop_
_entity.id
_entity.type
_entity.pdbx_description
1 polymer ?
#
loop_
_entity_poly.entity_id
_entity_poly.type
_entity_poly.pdbx_seq_one_letter_code
_entity_poly.pdbx_strand_id
1 'polypeptide(L)'
;MKNFPVRQNPKRIVLGVIVNHELSSIEICFRQLSKVVDIFVIMESQMTSGGDWKPLYFHSAFKDGFLADLQHKILYVYMESIPESYIKDGWQTESYLRNFMSAHALNRIENLQDEDLFLSFDADEIPKVEVLEFLKFHDGYSGFLQFNTRWSVYAYYWANVAHDQTTNPLRVGSTVANLKNKCMSNVYNIRSMKCIYEPPLEVSFKKIIFLNQF
;
A
#
# COMPACT_ATOMS: atom_id res chain seq x y z
N MET A 1 14.78 -13.92 -21.80
CA MET A 1 13.78 -12.96 -21.27
C MET A 1 12.57 -13.77 -20.81
N LYS A 2 12.07 -13.56 -19.58
CA LYS A 2 10.78 -14.14 -19.18
C LYS A 2 9.68 -13.51 -20.05
N ASN A 3 8.88 -14.34 -20.68
CA ASN A 3 7.74 -13.86 -21.44
C ASN A 3 6.57 -13.70 -20.49
N PHE A 4 6.00 -12.49 -20.40
CA PHE A 4 4.84 -12.18 -19.57
C PHE A 4 3.62 -12.05 -20.51
N PRO A 5 2.73 -13.06 -20.53
CA PRO A 5 1.58 -13.02 -21.42
C PRO A 5 0.62 -11.88 -21.03
N VAL A 6 0.05 -11.23 -22.03
CA VAL A 6 -0.96 -10.18 -21.85
C VAL A 6 -2.28 -10.81 -21.51
N ARG A 7 -2.98 -10.27 -20.52
CA ARG A 7 -4.31 -10.70 -20.11
C ARG A 7 -5.41 -10.07 -20.98
N GLN A 8 -6.45 -10.84 -21.22
CA GLN A 8 -7.69 -10.30 -21.81
C GLN A 8 -8.50 -9.48 -20.78
N ASN A 9 -8.57 -9.98 -19.54
CA ASN A 9 -9.24 -9.30 -18.44
C ASN A 9 -8.19 -8.78 -17.46
N PRO A 10 -8.12 -7.47 -17.22
CA PRO A 10 -7.16 -6.91 -16.27
C PRO A 10 -7.47 -7.33 -14.83
N LYS A 11 -6.43 -7.50 -14.02
CA LYS A 11 -6.57 -7.66 -12.57
C LYS A 11 -7.03 -6.35 -11.97
N ARG A 12 -7.82 -6.41 -10.91
CA ARG A 12 -8.05 -5.21 -10.08
C ARG A 12 -6.86 -4.97 -9.18
N ILE A 13 -6.57 -3.70 -8.96
CA ILE A 13 -5.56 -3.25 -8.00
C ILE A 13 -6.25 -2.54 -6.86
N VAL A 14 -6.11 -3.10 -5.67
CA VAL A 14 -6.52 -2.50 -4.39
C VAL A 14 -5.28 -1.93 -3.73
N LEU A 15 -5.26 -0.63 -3.45
CA LEU A 15 -4.16 0.07 -2.81
C LEU A 15 -4.55 0.51 -1.39
N GLY A 16 -3.95 -0.08 -0.37
CA GLY A 16 -4.16 0.26 1.03
C GLY A 16 -3.08 1.22 1.55
N VAL A 17 -3.52 2.27 2.23
CA VAL A 17 -2.66 3.28 2.86
C VAL A 17 -3.15 3.55 4.28
N ILE A 18 -2.22 3.56 5.25
CA ILE A 18 -2.49 4.08 6.59
C ILE A 18 -2.24 5.59 6.55
N VAL A 19 -3.19 6.37 7.03
CA VAL A 19 -3.09 7.83 7.07
C VAL A 19 -3.06 8.35 8.50
N ASN A 20 -2.22 9.32 8.75
CA ASN A 20 -2.20 10.09 9.98
C ASN A 20 -2.65 11.53 9.72
N HIS A 21 -1.78 12.37 9.10
CA HIS A 21 -2.08 13.76 8.76
C HIS A 21 -1.60 14.15 7.35
N GLU A 22 -1.10 13.20 6.58
CA GLU A 22 -0.39 13.40 5.30
C GLU A 22 -1.36 13.60 4.12
N LEU A 23 -2.35 14.50 4.26
CA LEU A 23 -3.40 14.71 3.25
C LEU A 23 -2.84 15.10 1.88
N SER A 24 -1.81 15.94 1.83
CA SER A 24 -1.20 16.37 0.56
C SER A 24 -0.51 15.22 -0.17
N SER A 25 0.18 14.33 0.57
CA SER A 25 0.81 13.13 -0.01
C SER A 25 -0.25 12.17 -0.55
N ILE A 26 -1.33 11.98 0.20
CA ILE A 26 -2.49 11.17 -0.23
C ILE A 26 -3.10 11.73 -1.52
N GLU A 27 -3.30 13.04 -1.58
CA GLU A 27 -3.87 13.67 -2.79
C GLU A 27 -2.99 13.43 -4.01
N ILE A 28 -1.68 13.69 -3.90
CA ILE A 28 -0.73 13.45 -4.99
C ILE A 28 -0.74 11.97 -5.41
N CYS A 29 -0.63 11.06 -4.45
CA CYS A 29 -0.64 9.62 -4.68
C CYS A 29 -1.91 9.18 -5.42
N PHE A 30 -3.08 9.56 -4.91
CA PHE A 30 -4.37 9.11 -5.46
C PHE A 30 -4.64 9.70 -6.84
N ARG A 31 -4.36 10.98 -7.05
CA ARG A 31 -4.52 11.60 -8.38
C ARG A 31 -3.59 10.98 -9.41
N GLN A 32 -2.34 10.71 -9.04
CA GLN A 32 -1.38 10.07 -9.94
C GLN A 32 -1.79 8.64 -10.31
N LEU A 33 -2.32 7.87 -9.35
CA LEU A 33 -2.63 6.46 -9.51
C LEU A 33 -4.10 6.18 -9.89
N SER A 34 -4.95 7.20 -9.92
CA SER A 34 -6.41 7.04 -10.10
C SER A 34 -6.83 6.32 -11.39
N LYS A 35 -6.00 6.36 -12.43
CA LYS A 35 -6.27 5.70 -13.71
C LYS A 35 -5.99 4.19 -13.68
N VAL A 36 -5.10 3.74 -12.81
CA VAL A 36 -4.64 2.34 -12.77
C VAL A 36 -5.15 1.60 -11.54
N VAL A 37 -5.30 2.27 -10.41
CA VAL A 37 -5.85 1.72 -9.17
C VAL A 37 -7.39 1.70 -9.25
N ASP A 38 -7.99 0.57 -8.93
CA ASP A 38 -9.43 0.39 -8.95
C ASP A 38 -10.08 0.82 -7.63
N ILE A 39 -9.43 0.49 -6.50
CA ILE A 39 -9.94 0.82 -5.16
C ILE A 39 -8.78 1.28 -4.28
N PHE A 40 -8.97 2.42 -3.63
CA PHE A 40 -8.10 2.92 -2.56
C PHE A 40 -8.72 2.57 -1.21
N VAL A 41 -7.94 1.95 -0.34
CA VAL A 41 -8.35 1.66 1.04
C VAL A 41 -7.59 2.59 1.97
N ILE A 42 -8.31 3.47 2.63
CA ILE A 42 -7.74 4.38 3.64
C ILE A 42 -8.02 3.83 5.02
N MET A 43 -6.95 3.59 5.76
CA MET A 43 -7.01 3.23 7.17
C MET A 43 -6.65 4.43 8.04
N GLU A 44 -7.59 4.89 8.85
CA GLU A 44 -7.37 5.96 9.82
C GLU A 44 -7.73 5.51 11.23
N SER A 45 -6.84 5.78 12.18
CA SER A 45 -7.07 5.54 13.61
C SER A 45 -7.23 6.85 14.35
N GLN A 46 -8.04 6.85 15.43
CA GLN A 46 -8.11 7.96 16.39
C GLN A 46 -6.91 7.99 17.35
N MET A 47 -5.97 7.08 17.17
CA MET A 47 -4.73 7.05 17.95
C MET A 47 -3.51 7.12 17.04
N THR A 48 -2.45 7.77 17.52
CA THR A 48 -1.12 7.68 16.89
C THR A 48 -0.50 6.30 17.14
N SER A 49 0.61 6.01 16.46
CA SER A 49 1.39 4.78 16.72
C SER A 49 1.98 4.73 18.12
N GLY A 50 2.11 5.88 18.81
CA GLY A 50 2.54 5.99 20.21
C GLY A 50 1.42 5.84 21.22
N GLY A 51 0.16 5.74 20.78
CA GLY A 51 -0.98 5.58 21.68
C GLY A 51 -1.68 6.89 22.08
N ASP A 52 -1.25 8.03 21.56
CA ASP A 52 -1.87 9.32 21.82
C ASP A 52 -3.12 9.52 20.96
N TRP A 53 -4.15 10.13 21.54
CA TRP A 53 -5.36 10.48 20.80
C TRP A 53 -5.10 11.59 19.79
N LYS A 54 -5.68 11.46 18.58
CA LYS A 54 -5.61 12.46 17.53
C LYS A 54 -6.94 12.64 16.81
N PRO A 55 -7.18 13.80 16.18
CA PRO A 55 -8.32 13.98 15.28
C PRO A 55 -8.27 13.04 14.07
N LEU A 56 -9.44 12.77 13.50
CA LEU A 56 -9.60 12.07 12.22
C LEU A 56 -9.45 13.09 11.08
N TYR A 57 -8.22 13.35 10.69
CA TYR A 57 -7.90 14.37 9.69
C TYR A 57 -8.45 14.03 8.31
N PHE A 58 -8.24 12.78 7.87
CA PHE A 58 -8.75 12.33 6.58
C PHE A 58 -10.27 12.32 6.55
N HIS A 59 -10.92 11.77 7.57
CA HIS A 59 -12.37 11.72 7.65
C HIS A 59 -13.01 13.10 7.60
N SER A 60 -12.47 14.06 8.33
CA SER A 60 -12.96 15.45 8.32
C SER A 60 -12.82 16.05 6.93
N ALA A 61 -11.64 16.00 6.34
CA ALA A 61 -11.40 16.52 5.00
C ALA A 61 -12.27 15.81 3.94
N PHE A 62 -12.45 14.50 4.05
CA PHE A 62 -13.27 13.71 3.14
C PHE A 62 -14.74 14.12 3.17
N LYS A 63 -15.28 14.41 4.35
CA LYS A 63 -16.64 14.97 4.50
C LYS A 63 -16.78 16.36 3.89
N ASP A 64 -15.72 17.16 3.95
CA ASP A 64 -15.67 18.51 3.39
C ASP A 64 -15.36 18.52 1.87
N GLY A 65 -15.37 17.35 1.22
CA GLY A 65 -15.22 17.21 -0.23
C GLY A 65 -13.79 16.96 -0.71
N PHE A 66 -12.86 16.66 0.19
CA PHE A 66 -11.51 16.24 -0.23
C PHE A 66 -11.59 15.01 -1.15
N LEU A 67 -10.90 15.06 -2.29
CA LEU A 67 -10.94 14.03 -3.33
C LEU A 67 -12.37 13.72 -3.82
N ALA A 68 -13.27 14.71 -3.92
CA ALA A 68 -14.67 14.53 -4.30
C ALA A 68 -14.85 13.72 -5.59
N ASP A 69 -13.99 13.93 -6.57
CA ASP A 69 -13.96 13.22 -7.85
C ASP A 69 -13.52 11.75 -7.75
N LEU A 70 -12.83 11.38 -6.68
CA LEU A 70 -12.30 10.02 -6.44
C LEU A 70 -13.02 9.26 -5.33
N GLN A 71 -13.97 9.88 -4.63
CA GLN A 71 -14.66 9.27 -3.48
C GLN A 71 -15.30 7.91 -3.81
N HIS A 72 -15.79 7.74 -5.04
CA HIS A 72 -16.37 6.49 -5.51
C HIS A 72 -15.38 5.31 -5.57
N LYS A 73 -14.08 5.58 -5.50
CA LYS A 73 -13.01 4.57 -5.45
C LYS A 73 -12.44 4.37 -4.05
N ILE A 74 -12.89 5.12 -3.04
CA ILE A 74 -12.29 5.13 -1.71
C ILE A 74 -13.11 4.29 -0.74
N LEU A 75 -12.50 3.25 -0.19
CA LEU A 75 -13.01 2.48 0.94
C LEU A 75 -12.34 3.01 2.22
N TYR A 76 -13.11 3.70 3.03
CA TYR A 76 -12.64 4.19 4.33
C TYR A 76 -12.79 3.14 5.42
N VAL A 77 -11.71 2.88 6.14
CA VAL A 77 -11.60 1.95 7.28
C VAL A 77 -11.20 2.75 8.51
N TYR A 78 -12.01 2.68 9.54
CA TYR A 78 -11.83 3.42 10.78
C TYR A 78 -11.51 2.50 11.95
N MET A 79 -10.63 2.96 12.82
CA MET A 79 -10.35 2.34 14.12
C MET A 79 -10.38 3.39 15.23
N GLU A 80 -11.21 3.17 16.23
CA GLU A 80 -11.35 4.05 17.38
C GLU A 80 -10.11 3.97 18.28
N SER A 81 -9.73 2.76 18.68
CA SER A 81 -8.62 2.54 19.60
C SER A 81 -7.75 1.36 19.20
N ILE A 82 -6.45 1.46 19.47
CA ILE A 82 -5.47 0.40 19.28
C ILE A 82 -5.32 -0.33 20.62
N PRO A 83 -5.38 -1.68 20.65
CA PRO A 83 -5.20 -2.41 21.91
C PRO A 83 -3.80 -2.14 22.51
N GLU A 84 -3.75 -1.94 23.83
CA GLU A 84 -2.50 -1.60 24.55
C GLU A 84 -1.33 -2.57 24.28
N SER A 85 -1.64 -3.83 24.03
CA SER A 85 -0.62 -4.85 23.70
C SER A 85 0.17 -4.53 22.43
N TYR A 86 -0.37 -3.71 21.54
CA TYR A 86 0.26 -3.31 20.26
C TYR A 86 0.90 -1.91 20.32
N ILE A 87 0.62 -1.08 21.33
CA ILE A 87 1.15 0.29 21.44
C ILE A 87 2.61 0.33 21.93
N LYS A 88 3.11 -0.76 22.48
CA LYS A 88 4.46 -0.84 23.08
C LYS A 88 5.61 -0.60 22.10
N ASP A 89 5.38 -0.82 20.81
CA ASP A 89 6.36 -0.68 19.74
C ASP A 89 5.65 -0.17 18.49
N GLY A 90 6.12 0.93 17.93
CA GLY A 90 5.53 1.54 16.73
C GLY A 90 5.41 0.58 15.53
N TRP A 91 6.36 -0.36 15.37
CA TRP A 91 6.29 -1.39 14.34
C TRP A 91 5.15 -2.39 14.56
N GLN A 92 4.88 -2.74 15.82
CA GLN A 92 3.75 -3.61 16.15
C GLN A 92 2.42 -2.91 15.92
N THR A 93 2.34 -1.63 16.25
CA THR A 93 1.17 -0.79 15.98
C THR A 93 0.89 -0.71 14.48
N GLU A 94 1.89 -0.38 13.69
CA GLU A 94 1.77 -0.31 12.24
C GLU A 94 1.33 -1.65 11.64
N SER A 95 1.94 -2.73 12.11
CA SER A 95 1.59 -4.10 11.73
C SER A 95 0.12 -4.40 12.00
N TYR A 96 -0.36 -4.04 13.19
CA TYR A 96 -1.74 -4.24 13.58
C TYR A 96 -2.72 -3.45 12.68
N LEU A 97 -2.41 -2.16 12.42
CA LEU A 97 -3.22 -1.32 11.55
C LEU A 97 -3.29 -1.86 10.11
N ARG A 98 -2.16 -2.32 9.54
CA ARG A 98 -2.12 -2.92 8.20
C ARG A 98 -2.95 -4.20 8.12
N ASN A 99 -2.87 -5.04 9.15
CA ASN A 99 -3.65 -6.27 9.21
C ASN A 99 -5.15 -6.00 9.32
N PHE A 100 -5.52 -5.05 10.17
CA PHE A 100 -6.90 -4.61 10.31
C PHE A 100 -7.44 -4.04 8.99
N MET A 101 -6.69 -3.17 8.34
CA MET A 101 -7.02 -2.60 7.03
C MET A 101 -7.28 -3.69 5.99
N SER A 102 -6.33 -4.63 5.82
CA SER A 102 -6.44 -5.68 4.81
C SER A 102 -7.63 -6.62 5.07
N ALA A 103 -7.86 -7.01 6.32
CA ALA A 103 -8.98 -7.86 6.69
C ALA A 103 -10.33 -7.18 6.39
N HIS A 104 -10.45 -5.88 6.73
CA HIS A 104 -11.66 -5.12 6.44
C HIS A 104 -11.87 -4.91 4.95
N ALA A 105 -10.79 -4.66 4.18
CA ALA A 105 -10.87 -4.51 2.73
C ALA A 105 -11.34 -5.81 2.06
N LEU A 106 -10.73 -6.95 2.40
CA LEU A 106 -11.10 -8.25 1.83
C LEU A 106 -12.57 -8.62 2.10
N ASN A 107 -13.12 -8.21 3.25
CA ASN A 107 -14.51 -8.50 3.62
C ASN A 107 -15.54 -7.54 3.01
N ARG A 108 -15.13 -6.34 2.58
CA ARG A 108 -16.05 -5.27 2.14
C ARG A 108 -16.00 -5.00 0.63
N ILE A 109 -14.93 -5.43 -0.04
CA ILE A 109 -14.80 -5.25 -1.49
C ILE A 109 -15.49 -6.43 -2.18
N GLU A 110 -16.57 -6.12 -2.89
CA GLU A 110 -17.34 -7.12 -3.61
C GLU A 110 -16.59 -7.68 -4.82
N ASN A 111 -16.83 -8.94 -5.12
CA ASN A 111 -16.33 -9.64 -6.30
C ASN A 111 -14.80 -9.60 -6.46
N LEU A 112 -14.03 -9.57 -5.35
CA LEU A 112 -12.59 -9.74 -5.39
C LEU A 112 -12.21 -11.13 -5.89
N GLN A 113 -11.41 -11.17 -6.96
CA GLN A 113 -10.87 -12.41 -7.51
C GLN A 113 -9.55 -12.77 -6.81
N ASP A 114 -9.20 -14.05 -6.83
CA ASP A 114 -7.96 -14.53 -6.19
C ASP A 114 -6.68 -14.00 -6.85
N GLU A 115 -6.74 -13.68 -8.13
CA GLU A 115 -5.62 -13.04 -8.86
C GLU A 115 -5.56 -11.52 -8.72
N ASP A 116 -6.58 -10.85 -8.17
CA ASP A 116 -6.54 -9.41 -7.90
C ASP A 116 -5.36 -9.07 -6.97
N LEU A 117 -4.86 -7.87 -7.06
CA LEU A 117 -3.68 -7.43 -6.32
C LEU A 117 -4.09 -6.55 -5.14
N PHE A 118 -3.55 -6.87 -3.97
CA PHE A 118 -3.61 -6.00 -2.81
C PHE A 118 -2.21 -5.45 -2.52
N LEU A 119 -2.06 -4.14 -2.59
CA LEU A 119 -0.83 -3.41 -2.34
C LEU A 119 -0.99 -2.58 -1.07
N SER A 120 0.06 -2.47 -0.25
CA SER A 120 0.08 -1.63 0.93
C SER A 120 1.33 -0.76 0.92
N PHE A 121 1.12 0.53 0.72
CA PHE A 121 2.16 1.56 0.70
C PHE A 121 1.98 2.53 1.87
N ASP A 122 3.03 3.26 2.19
CA ASP A 122 2.93 4.46 3.00
C ASP A 122 2.47 5.64 2.15
N ALA A 123 1.98 6.70 2.77
CA ALA A 123 1.41 7.85 2.06
C ALA A 123 2.42 8.56 1.13
N ASP A 124 3.71 8.41 1.41
CA ASP A 124 4.84 8.97 0.66
C ASP A 124 5.49 7.96 -0.30
N GLU A 125 5.01 6.73 -0.35
CA GLU A 125 5.49 5.68 -1.24
C GLU A 125 4.62 5.62 -2.50
N ILE A 126 5.01 6.32 -3.56
CA ILE A 126 4.21 6.39 -4.79
C ILE A 126 4.84 5.52 -5.89
N PRO A 127 4.22 4.38 -6.26
CA PRO A 127 4.73 3.55 -7.33
C PRO A 127 4.55 4.20 -8.71
N LYS A 128 5.37 3.80 -9.66
CA LYS A 128 5.18 4.23 -11.05
C LYS A 128 3.92 3.62 -11.64
N VAL A 129 3.17 4.44 -12.36
CA VAL A 129 1.94 4.03 -13.07
C VAL A 129 2.21 2.87 -14.02
N GLU A 130 3.29 2.94 -14.80
CA GLU A 130 3.64 1.92 -15.80
C GLU A 130 3.92 0.55 -15.17
N VAL A 131 4.41 0.54 -13.92
CA VAL A 131 4.61 -0.72 -13.17
C VAL A 131 3.28 -1.33 -12.78
N LEU A 132 2.36 -0.51 -12.28
CA LEU A 132 1.02 -0.97 -11.92
C LEU A 132 0.23 -1.41 -13.16
N GLU A 133 0.36 -0.71 -14.28
CA GLU A 133 -0.22 -1.11 -15.56
C GLU A 133 0.32 -2.47 -16.00
N PHE A 134 1.66 -2.66 -15.94
CA PHE A 134 2.24 -3.95 -16.24
C PHE A 134 1.66 -5.08 -15.36
N LEU A 135 1.60 -4.88 -14.05
CA LEU A 135 1.05 -5.86 -13.11
C LEU A 135 -0.43 -6.13 -13.36
N LYS A 136 -1.18 -5.13 -13.79
CA LYS A 136 -2.61 -5.21 -14.07
C LYS A 136 -2.91 -6.04 -15.33
N PHE A 137 -2.10 -5.87 -16.37
CA PHE A 137 -2.38 -6.42 -17.70
C PHE A 137 -1.53 -7.64 -18.08
N HIS A 138 -0.63 -8.11 -17.22
CA HIS A 138 0.21 -9.26 -17.53
C HIS A 138 0.11 -10.36 -16.48
N ASP A 139 0.45 -11.59 -16.92
CA ASP A 139 0.60 -12.77 -16.06
C ASP A 139 2.05 -13.28 -16.07
N GLY A 140 2.30 -14.40 -15.39
CA GLY A 140 3.59 -15.09 -15.40
C GLY A 140 4.60 -14.57 -14.37
N TYR A 141 4.17 -13.68 -13.47
CA TYR A 141 4.97 -13.24 -12.32
C TYR A 141 4.50 -13.90 -11.01
N SER A 142 5.39 -13.89 -10.00
CA SER A 142 5.07 -14.38 -8.66
C SER A 142 3.87 -13.61 -8.07
N GLY A 143 3.06 -14.32 -7.28
CA GLY A 143 1.98 -13.69 -6.52
C GLY A 143 2.43 -12.75 -5.41
N PHE A 144 3.74 -12.65 -5.13
CA PHE A 144 4.34 -11.72 -4.17
C PHE A 144 5.06 -10.61 -4.91
N LEU A 145 4.85 -9.37 -4.48
CA LEU A 145 5.35 -8.18 -5.15
C LEU A 145 6.33 -7.42 -4.26
N GLN A 146 7.50 -7.16 -4.83
CA GLN A 146 8.55 -6.37 -4.23
C GLN A 146 8.95 -5.25 -5.19
N PHE A 147 8.97 -4.02 -4.69
CA PHE A 147 9.40 -2.86 -5.46
C PHE A 147 10.78 -2.40 -4.99
N ASN A 148 11.65 -2.10 -5.92
CA ASN A 148 12.90 -1.44 -5.61
C ASN A 148 12.66 0.06 -5.52
N THR A 149 12.90 0.63 -4.35
CA THR A 149 12.60 2.02 -4.04
C THR A 149 13.85 2.87 -4.06
N ARG A 150 13.71 4.11 -4.52
CA ARG A 150 14.74 5.14 -4.37
C ARG A 150 14.41 5.98 -3.15
N TRP A 151 15.30 6.04 -2.19
CA TRP A 151 15.15 6.91 -1.05
C TRP A 151 15.55 8.34 -1.41
N SER A 152 14.57 9.25 -1.48
CA SER A 152 14.80 10.69 -1.66
C SER A 152 14.58 11.41 -0.33
N VAL A 153 15.49 12.33 0.01
CA VAL A 153 15.45 13.13 1.24
C VAL A 153 15.34 14.60 0.81
N TYR A 154 14.54 15.40 1.51
CA TYR A 154 14.34 16.83 1.22
C TYR A 154 13.90 17.11 -0.22
N ALA A 155 12.74 16.64 -0.61
CA ALA A 155 12.21 16.73 -1.96
C ALA A 155 13.01 15.87 -2.99
N TYR A 156 12.67 16.00 -4.28
CA TYR A 156 13.15 15.13 -5.35
C TYR A 156 14.65 15.22 -5.66
N TYR A 157 15.33 16.19 -5.11
CA TYR A 157 16.68 16.58 -5.52
C TYR A 157 17.81 15.80 -4.82
N TRP A 158 17.55 15.28 -3.62
CA TRP A 158 18.56 14.59 -2.83
C TRP A 158 18.24 13.11 -2.75
N ALA A 159 19.07 12.29 -3.38
CA ALA A 159 19.04 10.85 -3.17
C ALA A 159 20.15 10.48 -2.18
N ASN A 160 19.87 9.58 -1.27
CA ASN A 160 20.92 9.01 -0.43
C ASN A 160 21.82 8.12 -1.30
N VAL A 161 23.00 8.64 -1.66
CA VAL A 161 23.95 7.96 -2.57
C VAL A 161 24.45 6.63 -1.99
N ALA A 162 24.53 6.51 -0.68
CA ALA A 162 24.91 5.26 0.01
C ALA A 162 23.85 4.16 -0.19
N HIS A 163 22.58 4.54 -0.40
CA HIS A 163 21.47 3.63 -0.70
C HIS A 163 21.13 3.51 -2.19
N ASP A 164 21.71 4.36 -3.05
CA ASP A 164 21.44 4.31 -4.52
C ASP A 164 22.11 3.09 -5.19
N GLN A 165 23.11 2.50 -4.54
CA GLN A 165 23.78 1.28 -5.01
C GLN A 165 23.18 -0.02 -4.43
N THR A 166 22.42 0.08 -3.35
CA THR A 166 21.68 -1.02 -2.77
C THR A 166 20.20 -0.71 -2.90
N THR A 167 19.57 -1.32 -3.91
CA THR A 167 18.12 -1.36 -4.00
C THR A 167 17.54 -1.77 -2.65
N ASN A 168 16.84 -0.86 -1.98
CA ASN A 168 16.14 -1.21 -0.75
C ASN A 168 14.81 -1.87 -1.15
N PRO A 169 14.73 -3.21 -1.11
CA PRO A 169 13.56 -3.91 -1.59
C PRO A 169 12.40 -3.69 -0.61
N LEU A 170 11.38 -2.97 -1.08
CA LEU A 170 10.13 -2.78 -0.35
C LEU A 170 9.12 -3.83 -0.80
N ARG A 171 8.73 -4.71 0.11
CA ARG A 171 7.67 -5.68 -0.14
C ARG A 171 6.34 -5.04 0.18
N VAL A 172 5.52 -4.91 -0.83
CA VAL A 172 4.34 -4.03 -0.74
C VAL A 172 3.02 -4.74 -1.02
N GLY A 173 3.05 -5.97 -1.52
CA GLY A 173 1.78 -6.59 -1.83
C GLY A 173 1.85 -8.02 -2.33
N SER A 174 0.67 -8.53 -2.58
CA SER A 174 0.47 -9.86 -3.14
C SER A 174 -0.88 -9.98 -3.87
N THR A 175 -1.11 -11.14 -4.47
CA THR A 175 -2.45 -11.54 -4.90
C THR A 175 -3.38 -11.73 -3.70
N VAL A 176 -4.67 -11.56 -3.91
CA VAL A 176 -5.72 -11.79 -2.90
C VAL A 176 -5.70 -13.24 -2.41
N ALA A 177 -5.42 -14.23 -3.29
CA ALA A 177 -5.24 -15.62 -2.90
C ALA A 177 -4.18 -15.80 -1.81
N ASN A 178 -3.04 -15.13 -1.96
CA ASN A 178 -1.96 -15.21 -0.95
C ASN A 178 -2.37 -14.56 0.37
N LEU A 179 -3.14 -13.47 0.35
CA LEU A 179 -3.66 -12.86 1.58
C LEU A 179 -4.68 -13.73 2.30
N LYS A 180 -5.46 -14.52 1.57
CA LYS A 180 -6.41 -15.49 2.14
C LYS A 180 -5.71 -16.72 2.71
N ASN A 181 -4.47 -17.00 2.33
CA ASN A 181 -3.70 -18.13 2.85
C ASN A 181 -3.37 -17.89 4.33
N LYS A 182 -3.54 -18.92 5.18
CA LYS A 182 -3.33 -18.84 6.64
C LYS A 182 -1.95 -18.32 7.05
N CYS A 183 -0.90 -18.59 6.26
CA CYS A 183 0.45 -18.11 6.55
C CYS A 183 0.64 -16.63 6.17
N MET A 184 -0.11 -16.15 5.18
CA MET A 184 -0.01 -14.81 4.61
C MET A 184 -1.27 -13.98 4.88
N SER A 185 -2.05 -14.38 5.89
CA SER A 185 -3.37 -13.80 6.21
C SER A 185 -3.33 -12.31 6.57
N ASN A 186 -2.15 -11.70 6.52
CA ASN A 186 -2.02 -10.27 6.79
C ASN A 186 -0.88 -9.63 5.98
N VAL A 187 -1.03 -8.35 5.68
CA VAL A 187 -0.07 -7.56 4.90
C VAL A 187 1.28 -7.43 5.61
N TYR A 188 1.31 -7.47 6.93
CA TYR A 188 2.56 -7.41 7.68
C TYR A 188 3.43 -8.65 7.42
N ASN A 189 2.85 -9.84 7.35
CA ASN A 189 3.59 -11.05 7.02
C ASN A 189 4.22 -10.96 5.63
N ILE A 190 3.54 -10.31 4.68
CA ILE A 190 4.08 -10.03 3.34
C ILE A 190 5.28 -9.09 3.45
N ARG A 191 5.17 -7.96 4.15
CA ARG A 191 6.28 -7.00 4.33
C ARG A 191 7.45 -7.61 5.10
N SER A 192 7.21 -8.48 6.08
CA SER A 192 8.25 -9.13 6.91
C SER A 192 8.83 -10.42 6.34
N MET A 193 8.30 -10.94 5.23
CA MET A 193 8.69 -12.21 4.60
C MET A 193 8.64 -13.46 5.49
N LYS A 194 7.85 -13.48 6.54
CA LYS A 194 7.82 -14.62 7.46
C LYS A 194 7.38 -15.97 6.84
N CYS A 195 6.73 -15.94 5.68
CA CYS A 195 6.13 -17.11 5.05
C CYS A 195 6.30 -17.16 3.53
N ILE A 196 7.32 -16.54 2.96
CA ILE A 196 7.54 -16.57 1.51
C ILE A 196 8.42 -17.76 1.15
N TYR A 197 7.84 -18.74 0.47
CA TYR A 197 8.53 -19.90 -0.08
C TYR A 197 9.02 -19.70 -1.51
N GLU A 198 8.47 -18.72 -2.23
CA GLU A 198 8.87 -18.38 -3.60
C GLU A 198 9.52 -16.99 -3.63
N PRO A 199 10.59 -16.82 -4.41
CA PRO A 199 11.19 -15.51 -4.55
C PRO A 199 10.16 -14.52 -5.15
N PRO A 200 9.99 -13.33 -4.56
CA PRO A 200 9.09 -12.33 -5.09
C PRO A 200 9.55 -11.87 -6.48
N LEU A 201 8.61 -11.39 -7.29
CA LEU A 201 8.99 -10.67 -8.51
C LEU A 201 9.71 -9.39 -8.11
N GLU A 202 11.00 -9.32 -8.40
CA GLU A 202 11.73 -8.05 -8.34
C GLU A 202 11.32 -7.19 -9.53
N VAL A 203 10.54 -6.16 -9.26
CA VAL A 203 10.23 -5.14 -10.24
C VAL A 203 11.24 -4.02 -10.08
N SER A 204 12.34 -4.10 -10.86
CA SER A 204 13.38 -3.08 -10.85
C SER A 204 12.99 -1.92 -11.77
N PHE A 205 12.22 -0.96 -11.23
CA PHE A 205 11.97 0.31 -11.89
C PHE A 205 12.55 1.44 -11.04
N LYS A 206 13.46 2.20 -11.64
CA LYS A 206 14.11 3.36 -11.01
C LYS A 206 13.10 4.46 -10.73
N LYS A 207 12.50 4.48 -9.56
CA LYS A 207 11.81 5.57 -8.83
C LYS A 207 10.50 5.13 -8.17
N ILE A 208 10.52 4.98 -6.87
CA ILE A 208 9.45 5.44 -5.97
C ILE A 208 9.91 6.78 -5.42
N ILE A 209 9.03 7.74 -5.39
CA ILE A 209 9.31 9.07 -4.88
C ILE A 209 8.81 9.09 -3.44
N PHE A 210 9.73 9.26 -2.48
CA PHE A 210 9.37 9.55 -1.11
C PHE A 210 9.19 11.06 -0.95
N LEU A 211 8.02 11.48 -0.52
CA LEU A 211 7.74 12.83 -0.07
C LEU A 211 7.85 12.85 1.45
N ASN A 212 9.06 12.99 2.00
CA ASN A 212 9.20 13.29 3.41
C ASN A 212 8.59 14.68 3.67
N GLN A 213 7.45 14.70 4.36
CA GLN A 213 6.90 15.92 4.93
C GLN A 213 7.59 16.19 6.28
N PHE A 214 7.96 17.44 6.51
CA PHE A 214 8.43 18.00 7.78
C PHE A 214 7.27 18.18 8.76
#